data_52c1a29f9e385721958c9be936be6351
#
_entry.id   52c1a29f9e385721958c9be936be6351
#
_cell.length_a   1.000
_cell.length_b   1.000
_cell.length_c   1.000
_cell.angle_alpha   90.00
_cell.angle_beta   90.00
_cell.angle_gamma   90.00
#
_symmetry.space_group_name_H-M   'P 1'
#
loop_
_entity.id
_entity.type
_entity.pdbx_description
1 polymer ?
#
loop_
_entity_poly.entity_id
_entity_poly.type
_entity_poly.pdbx_seq_one_letter_code
_entity_poly.pdbx_strand_id
1 'polypeptide(L)'
;MSKATNYDVIVIGTSQGGRFLPIAFAKAGRKVALIERGQLGGVCVNIGCTPTKTMVASARVAYLARRGALYGVHTGPISVDLQAVRERKQGMIEGARNNFKSRITAVQGLDLDLLRGEAHFTAPKMLEVSLADDETREITAPLIFIDIGTRPKQLTIKGVENVSVLNSTTIMELGTLPEHLLIIGGGYIGLEFGQISPLRQPGYNHSAKSALINERG
;
A
#
# COMPACT_ATOMS: atom_id res chain seq x y z
N MET A 1 32.84 -19.36 -9.82
CA MET A 1 31.38 -19.29 -9.54
C MET A 1 31.20 -19.30 -8.04
N SER A 2 30.64 -18.27 -7.46
CA SER A 2 30.33 -18.19 -6.01
C SER A 2 29.27 -19.28 -5.72
N LYS A 3 29.46 -20.03 -4.63
CA LYS A 3 28.52 -21.09 -4.25
C LYS A 3 27.24 -20.42 -3.72
N ALA A 4 26.07 -20.77 -4.27
CA ALA A 4 24.80 -20.23 -3.85
C ALA A 4 24.58 -20.43 -2.33
N THR A 5 24.11 -19.38 -1.65
CA THR A 5 23.80 -19.46 -0.22
C THR A 5 22.50 -20.23 -0.02
N ASN A 6 22.53 -21.27 0.81
CA ASN A 6 21.38 -22.10 1.10
C ASN A 6 20.55 -21.53 2.27
N TYR A 7 19.24 -21.45 2.07
CA TYR A 7 18.24 -21.14 3.07
C TYR A 7 17.24 -22.29 3.18
N ASP A 8 16.52 -22.38 4.28
CA ASP A 8 15.36 -23.28 4.40
C ASP A 8 14.13 -22.67 3.71
N VAL A 9 14.01 -21.34 3.81
CA VAL A 9 12.87 -20.57 3.28
C VAL A 9 13.34 -19.27 2.69
N ILE A 10 12.82 -18.94 1.53
CA ILE A 10 12.95 -17.60 0.92
C ILE A 10 11.55 -16.96 0.83
N VAL A 11 11.43 -15.71 1.23
CA VAL A 11 10.21 -14.90 1.06
C VAL A 11 10.55 -13.67 0.24
N ILE A 12 9.90 -13.52 -0.92
CA ILE A 12 10.11 -12.40 -1.84
C ILE A 12 9.01 -11.36 -1.64
N GLY A 13 9.36 -10.22 -1.07
CA GLY A 13 8.46 -9.12 -0.75
C GLY A 13 8.03 -9.11 0.73
N THR A 14 7.69 -7.90 1.19
CA THR A 14 7.28 -7.63 2.56
C THR A 14 5.81 -7.20 2.67
N SER A 15 4.95 -7.66 1.77
CA SER A 15 3.52 -7.41 1.80
C SER A 15 2.86 -8.16 2.98
N GLN A 16 1.60 -8.54 2.90
CA GLN A 16 0.89 -9.08 4.08
C GLN A 16 1.47 -10.44 4.54
N GLY A 17 1.82 -11.34 3.62
CA GLY A 17 2.47 -12.62 3.93
C GLY A 17 3.91 -12.41 4.42
N GLY A 18 4.69 -11.60 3.71
CA GLY A 18 6.09 -11.29 4.02
C GLY A 18 6.31 -10.58 5.35
N ARG A 19 5.28 -10.05 5.98
CA ARG A 19 5.36 -9.45 7.32
C ARG A 19 5.35 -10.46 8.46
N PHE A 20 4.85 -11.66 8.25
CA PHE A 20 4.64 -12.64 9.30
C PHE A 20 5.43 -13.93 9.07
N LEU A 21 5.41 -14.45 7.84
CA LEU A 21 6.03 -15.74 7.50
C LEU A 21 7.52 -15.81 7.86
N PRO A 22 8.38 -14.85 7.49
CA PRO A 22 9.80 -14.92 7.78
C PRO A 22 10.08 -15.01 9.29
N ILE A 23 9.36 -14.21 10.08
CA ILE A 23 9.49 -14.18 11.53
C ILE A 23 9.03 -15.52 12.15
N ALA A 24 7.94 -16.09 11.64
CA ALA A 24 7.42 -17.36 12.12
C ALA A 24 8.40 -18.50 11.84
N PHE A 25 8.94 -18.56 10.63
CA PHE A 25 9.92 -19.58 10.26
C PHE A 25 11.24 -19.44 11.04
N ALA A 26 11.75 -18.21 11.20
CA ALA A 26 12.95 -17.96 12.00
C ALA A 26 12.77 -18.39 13.46
N LYS A 27 11.61 -18.10 14.07
CA LYS A 27 11.26 -18.56 15.40
C LYS A 27 11.14 -20.11 15.51
N ALA A 28 10.84 -20.77 14.40
CA ALA A 28 10.82 -22.23 14.31
C ALA A 28 12.22 -22.81 14.01
N GLY A 29 13.29 -22.03 14.12
CA GLY A 29 14.67 -22.46 13.91
C GLY A 29 15.05 -22.69 12.45
N ARG A 30 14.34 -22.05 11.51
CA ARG A 30 14.65 -22.14 10.09
C ARG A 30 15.52 -20.96 9.64
N LYS A 31 16.47 -21.25 8.76
CA LYS A 31 17.26 -20.22 8.08
C LYS A 31 16.44 -19.55 6.98
N VAL A 32 16.18 -18.24 7.09
CA VAL A 32 15.24 -17.52 6.24
C VAL A 32 15.91 -16.35 5.54
N ALA A 33 15.67 -16.21 4.23
CA ALA A 33 15.93 -14.96 3.50
C ALA A 33 14.60 -14.23 3.26
N LEU A 34 14.54 -12.98 3.67
CA LEU A 34 13.46 -12.04 3.32
C LEU A 34 14.02 -11.00 2.35
N ILE A 35 13.45 -10.92 1.15
CA ILE A 35 13.92 -10.01 0.11
C ILE A 35 12.93 -8.87 -0.09
N GLU A 36 13.42 -7.62 -0.09
CA GLU A 36 12.58 -6.45 -0.35
C GLU A 36 13.36 -5.39 -1.13
N ARG A 37 12.87 -5.04 -2.31
CA ARG A 37 13.49 -4.03 -3.18
C ARG A 37 13.07 -2.60 -2.85
N GLY A 38 11.90 -2.43 -2.27
CA GLY A 38 11.28 -1.12 -2.00
C GLY A 38 11.13 -0.82 -0.50
N GLN A 39 10.08 -0.11 -0.16
CA GLN A 39 9.75 0.20 1.23
C GLN A 39 9.10 -0.99 1.93
N LEU A 40 9.53 -1.27 3.17
CA LEU A 40 8.95 -2.32 3.99
C LEU A 40 7.44 -2.15 4.15
N GLY A 41 6.71 -3.27 4.12
CA GLY A 41 5.26 -3.31 4.31
C GLY A 41 4.43 -3.46 3.03
N GLY A 42 5.10 -3.41 1.86
CA GLY A 42 4.46 -3.62 0.56
C GLY A 42 3.36 -2.61 0.21
N VAL A 43 2.56 -2.94 -0.79
CA VAL A 43 1.49 -2.06 -1.31
C VAL A 43 0.48 -1.67 -0.23
N CYS A 44 0.02 -2.62 0.58
CA CYS A 44 -1.03 -2.37 1.57
C CYS A 44 -0.65 -1.29 2.59
N VAL A 45 0.57 -1.32 3.10
CA VAL A 45 1.05 -0.35 4.09
C VAL A 45 1.37 0.99 3.42
N ASN A 46 2.03 0.96 2.28
CA ASN A 46 2.64 2.16 1.71
C ASN A 46 1.70 2.99 0.84
N ILE A 47 0.91 2.32 0.00
CA ILE A 47 0.10 2.96 -1.06
C ILE A 47 -1.29 2.32 -1.24
N GLY A 48 -1.73 1.49 -0.29
CA GLY A 48 -2.99 0.75 -0.37
C GLY A 48 -3.87 0.94 0.86
N CYS A 49 -4.07 -0.15 1.61
CA CYS A 49 -5.06 -0.23 2.70
C CYS A 49 -4.85 0.82 3.79
N THR A 50 -3.63 0.95 4.32
CA THR A 50 -3.33 1.86 5.44
C THR A 50 -3.61 3.32 5.09
N PRO A 51 -3.03 3.89 4.02
CA PRO A 51 -3.30 5.28 3.66
C PRO A 51 -4.75 5.52 3.27
N THR A 52 -5.36 4.63 2.48
CA THR A 52 -6.76 4.78 2.06
C THR A 52 -7.70 4.80 3.25
N LYS A 53 -7.59 3.83 4.18
CA LYS A 53 -8.46 3.78 5.39
C LYS A 53 -8.25 4.99 6.28
N THR A 54 -7.03 5.52 6.36
CA THR A 54 -6.73 6.73 7.12
C THR A 54 -7.45 7.95 6.55
N MET A 55 -7.46 8.12 5.21
CA MET A 55 -8.17 9.22 4.55
C MET A 55 -9.70 9.06 4.65
N VAL A 56 -10.21 7.84 4.44
CA VAL A 56 -11.65 7.54 4.59
C VAL A 56 -12.12 7.80 6.02
N ALA A 57 -11.32 7.50 7.03
CA ALA A 57 -11.65 7.82 8.43
C ALA A 57 -11.79 9.32 8.65
N SER A 58 -10.90 10.15 8.11
CA SER A 58 -11.02 11.60 8.17
C SER A 58 -12.25 12.12 7.41
N ALA A 59 -12.54 11.56 6.23
CA ALA A 59 -13.74 11.87 5.46
C ALA A 59 -15.02 11.55 6.24
N ARG A 60 -15.05 10.42 6.95
CA ARG A 60 -16.18 10.03 7.79
C ARG A 60 -16.42 11.02 8.93
N VAL A 61 -15.36 11.48 9.58
CA VAL A 61 -15.49 12.51 10.64
C VAL A 61 -16.10 13.79 10.06
N ALA A 62 -15.60 14.29 8.93
CA ALA A 62 -16.14 15.48 8.27
C ALA A 62 -17.63 15.29 7.86
N TYR A 63 -17.95 14.12 7.32
CA TYR A 63 -19.32 13.76 6.95
C TYR A 63 -20.27 13.75 8.16
N LEU A 64 -19.87 13.11 9.26
CA LEU A 64 -20.69 13.05 10.48
C LEU A 64 -20.87 14.43 11.12
N ALA A 65 -19.80 15.24 11.17
CA ALA A 65 -19.86 16.60 11.69
C ALA A 65 -20.87 17.47 10.92
N ARG A 66 -20.85 17.43 9.58
CA ARG A 66 -21.81 18.16 8.73
C ARG A 66 -23.26 17.70 8.92
N ARG A 67 -23.47 16.46 9.31
CA ARG A 67 -24.78 15.87 9.54
C ARG A 67 -25.18 15.81 11.01
N GLY A 68 -24.39 16.39 11.89
CA GLY A 68 -24.62 16.36 13.34
C GLY A 68 -26.02 16.80 13.74
N ALA A 69 -26.58 17.84 13.10
CA ALA A 69 -27.90 18.34 13.35
C ALA A 69 -29.02 17.28 13.21
N LEU A 70 -28.87 16.29 12.34
CA LEU A 70 -29.79 15.16 12.18
C LEU A 70 -29.84 14.27 13.45
N TYR A 71 -28.82 14.36 14.28
CA TYR A 71 -28.66 13.61 15.52
C TYR A 71 -28.80 14.52 16.77
N GLY A 72 -29.29 15.75 16.58
CA GLY A 72 -29.39 16.74 17.67
C GLY A 72 -28.05 17.35 18.09
N VAL A 73 -26.97 17.13 17.34
CA VAL A 73 -25.65 17.70 17.61
C VAL A 73 -25.39 18.86 16.65
N HIS A 74 -25.39 20.08 17.20
CA HIS A 74 -25.17 21.29 16.42
C HIS A 74 -23.70 21.69 16.48
N THR A 75 -23.06 21.71 15.32
CA THR A 75 -21.69 22.18 15.12
C THR A 75 -21.70 23.51 14.40
N GLY A 76 -20.66 24.31 14.58
CA GLY A 76 -20.43 25.48 13.74
C GLY A 76 -20.02 25.07 12.30
N PRO A 77 -19.58 26.04 11.47
CA PRO A 77 -19.05 25.76 10.12
C PRO A 77 -17.92 24.72 10.19
N ILE A 78 -18.00 23.70 9.34
CA ILE A 78 -17.01 22.65 9.27
C ILE A 78 -16.04 22.94 8.13
N SER A 79 -14.77 23.16 8.46
CA SER A 79 -13.64 23.21 7.50
C SER A 79 -12.82 21.93 7.59
N VAL A 80 -12.14 21.60 6.49
CA VAL A 80 -11.21 20.45 6.42
C VAL A 80 -9.86 20.94 5.95
N ASP A 81 -8.85 20.69 6.76
CA ASP A 81 -7.45 20.87 6.37
C ASP A 81 -6.95 19.59 5.69
N LEU A 82 -6.85 19.61 4.37
CA LEU A 82 -6.41 18.46 3.59
C LEU A 82 -4.91 18.17 3.83
N GLN A 83 -4.11 19.18 4.12
CA GLN A 83 -2.70 19.02 4.47
C GLN A 83 -2.57 18.19 5.75
N ALA A 84 -3.28 18.56 6.81
CA ALA A 84 -3.29 17.82 8.07
C ALA A 84 -3.80 16.37 7.89
N VAL A 85 -4.77 16.14 7.00
CA VAL A 85 -5.24 14.78 6.64
C VAL A 85 -4.10 13.98 5.99
N ARG A 86 -3.33 14.59 5.09
CA ARG A 86 -2.19 13.94 4.43
C ARG A 86 -1.04 13.66 5.40
N GLU A 87 -0.72 14.60 6.28
CA GLU A 87 0.31 14.42 7.33
C GLU A 87 -0.08 13.27 8.27
N ARG A 88 -1.35 13.21 8.70
CA ARG A 88 -1.87 12.10 9.48
C ARG A 88 -1.74 10.76 8.72
N LYS A 89 -2.07 10.74 7.43
CA LYS A 89 -1.89 9.57 6.56
C LYS A 89 -0.43 9.13 6.57
N GLN A 90 0.51 10.07 6.38
CA GLN A 90 1.93 9.78 6.34
C GLN A 90 2.44 9.22 7.68
N GLY A 91 2.04 9.81 8.80
CA GLY A 91 2.38 9.32 10.14
C GLY A 91 1.91 7.87 10.40
N MET A 92 0.71 7.50 9.88
CA MET A 92 0.21 6.12 9.99
C MET A 92 1.05 5.14 9.16
N ILE A 93 1.49 5.54 7.96
CA ILE A 93 2.37 4.73 7.11
C ILE A 93 3.72 4.51 7.83
N GLU A 94 4.33 5.57 8.30
CA GLU A 94 5.63 5.52 9.00
C GLU A 94 5.56 4.69 10.28
N GLY A 95 4.52 4.87 11.08
CA GLY A 95 4.26 4.05 12.25
C GLY A 95 4.17 2.56 11.93
N ALA A 96 3.46 2.20 10.84
CA ALA A 96 3.35 0.81 10.41
C ALA A 96 4.69 0.23 9.90
N ARG A 97 5.48 1.03 9.15
CA ARG A 97 6.83 0.64 8.70
C ARG A 97 7.76 0.40 9.89
N ASN A 98 7.78 1.34 10.85
CA ASN A 98 8.63 1.27 12.04
C ASN A 98 8.26 0.07 12.91
N ASN A 99 6.97 -0.20 13.08
CA ASN A 99 6.51 -1.39 13.79
C ASN A 99 7.02 -2.67 13.12
N PHE A 100 6.95 -2.77 11.80
CA PHE A 100 7.46 -3.93 11.09
C PHE A 100 8.99 -4.04 11.21
N LYS A 101 9.72 -2.94 11.03
CA LYS A 101 11.18 -2.90 11.22
C LYS A 101 11.56 -3.38 12.63
N SER A 102 10.89 -2.88 13.67
CA SER A 102 11.13 -3.30 15.06
C SER A 102 10.88 -4.79 15.26
N ARG A 103 9.86 -5.37 14.62
CA ARG A 103 9.58 -6.81 14.70
C ARG A 103 10.67 -7.67 14.05
N ILE A 104 11.26 -7.22 12.92
CA ILE A 104 12.42 -7.88 12.31
C ILE A 104 13.62 -7.77 13.24
N THR A 105 13.88 -6.57 13.79
CA THR A 105 14.99 -6.34 14.72
C THR A 105 14.84 -7.17 16.00
N ALA A 106 13.64 -7.36 16.52
CA ALA A 106 13.39 -8.15 17.72
C ALA A 106 13.71 -9.65 17.56
N VAL A 107 13.88 -10.13 16.33
CA VAL A 107 14.34 -11.50 16.03
C VAL A 107 15.80 -11.53 15.56
N GLN A 108 16.57 -10.46 15.79
CA GLN A 108 18.01 -10.47 15.61
C GLN A 108 18.64 -11.54 16.53
N GLY A 109 19.49 -12.39 15.94
CA GLY A 109 20.05 -13.57 16.62
C GLY A 109 19.32 -14.87 16.23
N LEU A 110 18.20 -14.80 15.51
CA LEU A 110 17.65 -15.92 14.74
C LEU A 110 18.18 -15.85 13.30
N ASP A 111 18.18 -16.98 12.62
CA ASP A 111 18.64 -17.11 11.23
C ASP A 111 17.66 -16.44 10.23
N LEU A 112 17.56 -15.09 10.28
CA LEU A 112 16.75 -14.29 9.36
C LEU A 112 17.58 -13.17 8.74
N ASP A 113 17.82 -13.28 7.43
CA ASP A 113 18.51 -12.28 6.63
C ASP A 113 17.49 -11.40 5.90
N LEU A 114 17.54 -10.08 6.10
CA LEU A 114 16.81 -9.11 5.29
C LEU A 114 17.72 -8.62 4.15
N LEU A 115 17.46 -9.10 2.95
CA LEU A 115 18.16 -8.72 1.73
C LEU A 115 17.44 -7.54 1.07
N ARG A 116 18.09 -6.37 1.08
CA ARG A 116 17.56 -5.17 0.41
C ARG A 116 17.99 -5.20 -1.05
N GLY A 117 17.08 -5.65 -1.95
CA GLY A 117 17.40 -5.84 -3.34
C GLY A 117 16.26 -6.42 -4.17
N GLU A 118 16.51 -6.59 -5.45
CA GLU A 118 15.57 -7.19 -6.40
C GLU A 118 15.99 -8.61 -6.73
N ALA A 119 15.03 -9.55 -6.70
CA ALA A 119 15.25 -10.96 -6.93
C ALA A 119 14.78 -11.39 -8.32
N HIS A 120 15.58 -12.23 -8.98
CA HIS A 120 15.26 -12.87 -10.25
C HIS A 120 15.46 -14.38 -10.12
N PHE A 121 14.55 -15.16 -10.70
CA PHE A 121 14.76 -16.60 -10.84
C PHE A 121 15.76 -16.88 -11.96
N THR A 122 16.86 -17.55 -11.65
CA THR A 122 17.86 -18.01 -12.63
C THR A 122 17.66 -19.46 -13.02
N ALA A 123 17.07 -20.26 -12.10
CA ALA A 123 16.69 -21.67 -12.32
C ALA A 123 15.57 -22.06 -11.33
N PRO A 124 14.97 -23.24 -11.44
CA PRO A 124 14.01 -23.74 -10.44
C PRO A 124 14.62 -23.67 -9.03
N LYS A 125 13.97 -22.93 -8.12
CA LYS A 125 14.39 -22.69 -6.73
C LYS A 125 15.73 -21.96 -6.56
N MET A 126 16.30 -21.40 -7.62
CA MET A 126 17.49 -20.56 -7.56
C MET A 126 17.14 -19.12 -7.89
N LEU A 127 17.68 -18.22 -7.11
CA LEU A 127 17.46 -16.78 -7.25
C LEU A 127 18.81 -16.05 -7.27
N GLU A 128 18.89 -15.07 -8.12
CA GLU A 128 19.88 -14.01 -8.05
C GLU A 128 19.25 -12.78 -7.41
N VAL A 129 19.89 -12.19 -6.43
CA VAL A 129 19.44 -10.98 -5.75
C VAL A 129 20.45 -9.88 -6.00
N SER A 130 20.04 -8.86 -6.76
CA SER A 130 20.79 -7.62 -6.92
C SER A 130 20.53 -6.73 -5.71
N LEU A 131 21.56 -6.56 -4.86
CA LEU A 131 21.45 -5.78 -3.63
C LEU A 131 21.60 -4.28 -3.91
N ALA A 132 21.18 -3.46 -2.95
CA ALA A 132 21.21 -2.00 -3.07
C ALA A 132 22.63 -1.38 -3.11
N ASP A 133 23.64 -2.15 -2.74
CA ASP A 133 25.08 -1.82 -2.77
C ASP A 133 25.80 -2.34 -4.01
N ASP A 134 25.06 -2.69 -5.07
CA ASP A 134 25.54 -3.27 -6.33
C ASP A 134 26.16 -4.68 -6.18
N GLU A 135 26.08 -5.30 -5.00
CA GLU A 135 26.46 -6.70 -4.82
C GLU A 135 25.37 -7.62 -5.37
N THR A 136 25.78 -8.73 -5.96
CA THR A 136 24.87 -9.77 -6.45
C THR A 136 25.08 -11.04 -5.65
N ARG A 137 23.99 -11.66 -5.16
CA ARG A 137 24.00 -12.91 -4.40
C ARG A 137 23.14 -13.98 -5.05
N GLU A 138 23.73 -15.15 -5.26
CA GLU A 138 22.95 -16.34 -5.59
C GLU A 138 22.47 -17.02 -4.33
N ILE A 139 21.16 -17.30 -4.25
CA ILE A 139 20.52 -17.95 -3.12
C ILE A 139 19.57 -19.06 -3.58
N THR A 140 19.34 -20.07 -2.73
CA THR A 140 18.42 -21.16 -3.03
C THR A 140 17.71 -21.63 -1.76
N ALA A 141 16.49 -22.17 -1.91
CA ALA A 141 15.73 -22.79 -0.82
C ALA A 141 14.75 -23.83 -1.35
N PRO A 142 14.41 -24.87 -0.57
CA PRO A 142 13.34 -25.80 -0.91
C PRO A 142 11.95 -25.13 -0.92
N LEU A 143 11.74 -24.09 -0.09
CA LEU A 143 10.49 -23.34 0.01
C LEU A 143 10.69 -21.88 -0.37
N ILE A 144 9.92 -21.40 -1.35
CA ILE A 144 9.95 -20.02 -1.80
C ILE A 144 8.53 -19.47 -1.83
N PHE A 145 8.31 -18.37 -1.10
CA PHE A 145 7.05 -17.64 -1.07
C PHE A 145 7.17 -16.36 -1.88
N ILE A 146 6.25 -16.15 -2.82
CA ILE A 146 6.20 -14.96 -3.68
C ILE A 146 5.11 -14.04 -3.16
N ASP A 147 5.49 -12.92 -2.52
CA ASP A 147 4.59 -11.94 -1.90
C ASP A 147 4.87 -10.52 -2.44
N ILE A 148 5.02 -10.42 -3.76
CA ILE A 148 5.44 -9.21 -4.48
C ILE A 148 4.36 -8.14 -4.62
N GLY A 149 3.13 -8.43 -4.17
CA GLY A 149 2.00 -7.50 -4.25
C GLY A 149 1.47 -7.29 -5.66
N THR A 150 0.80 -6.17 -5.87
CA THR A 150 0.15 -5.81 -7.15
C THR A 150 0.46 -4.38 -7.55
N ARG A 151 0.16 -4.05 -8.79
CA ARG A 151 0.22 -2.68 -9.32
C ARG A 151 -1.13 -2.31 -9.93
N PRO A 152 -1.53 -1.02 -9.91
CA PRO A 152 -2.68 -0.56 -10.66
C PRO A 152 -2.52 -0.89 -12.14
N LYS A 153 -3.55 -1.50 -12.74
CA LYS A 153 -3.57 -1.76 -14.18
C LYS A 153 -3.72 -0.44 -14.93
N GLN A 154 -2.98 -0.27 -16.01
CA GLN A 154 -3.20 0.85 -16.92
C GLN A 154 -4.50 0.63 -17.69
N LEU A 155 -5.28 1.70 -17.83
CA LEU A 155 -6.52 1.67 -18.61
C LEU A 155 -6.20 1.68 -20.10
N THR A 156 -6.89 0.84 -20.86
CA THR A 156 -6.80 0.76 -22.33
C THR A 156 -8.02 1.37 -23.02
N ILE A 157 -8.53 2.47 -22.48
CA ILE A 157 -9.69 3.19 -23.01
C ILE A 157 -9.21 4.19 -24.05
N LYS A 158 -9.85 4.25 -25.23
CA LYS A 158 -9.50 5.20 -26.28
C LYS A 158 -9.66 6.64 -25.77
N GLY A 159 -8.62 7.46 -25.94
CA GLY A 159 -8.59 8.86 -25.52
C GLY A 159 -8.13 9.06 -24.06
N VAL A 160 -7.82 8.00 -23.31
CA VAL A 160 -7.36 8.11 -21.92
C VAL A 160 -6.04 8.87 -21.82
N GLU A 161 -5.23 8.83 -22.86
CA GLU A 161 -3.97 9.54 -22.98
C GLU A 161 -4.12 11.08 -23.04
N ASN A 162 -5.32 11.57 -23.35
CA ASN A 162 -5.62 13.01 -23.47
C ASN A 162 -6.17 13.63 -22.17
N VAL A 163 -6.29 12.85 -21.10
CA VAL A 163 -6.84 13.31 -19.82
C VAL A 163 -5.93 12.95 -18.66
N SER A 164 -6.00 13.75 -17.60
CA SER A 164 -5.26 13.44 -16.37
C SER A 164 -5.96 12.31 -15.62
N VAL A 165 -5.30 11.14 -15.58
CA VAL A 165 -5.82 9.94 -14.92
C VAL A 165 -5.16 9.78 -13.55
N LEU A 166 -5.98 9.56 -12.53
CA LEU A 166 -5.55 9.19 -11.20
C LEU A 166 -5.74 7.69 -10.99
N ASN A 167 -4.82 7.08 -10.29
CA ASN A 167 -4.95 5.73 -9.79
C ASN A 167 -5.00 5.74 -8.24
N SER A 168 -5.13 4.55 -7.64
CA SER A 168 -5.24 4.41 -6.18
C SER A 168 -4.05 4.97 -5.40
N THR A 169 -2.90 5.16 -6.03
CA THR A 169 -1.72 5.76 -5.40
C THR A 169 -1.73 7.27 -5.56
N THR A 170 -1.91 7.76 -6.79
CA THR A 170 -1.75 9.18 -7.12
C THR A 170 -2.87 10.05 -6.56
N ILE A 171 -4.08 9.52 -6.42
CA ILE A 171 -5.21 10.26 -5.83
C ILE A 171 -4.96 10.67 -4.37
N MET A 172 -4.17 9.89 -3.63
CA MET A 172 -3.85 10.17 -2.22
C MET A 172 -2.79 11.27 -2.05
N GLU A 173 -2.15 11.69 -3.14
CA GLU A 173 -1.12 12.73 -3.15
C GLU A 173 -1.64 14.08 -3.65
N LEU A 174 -2.92 14.19 -3.98
CA LEU A 174 -3.53 15.44 -4.40
C LEU A 174 -3.41 16.51 -3.30
N GLY A 175 -2.95 17.70 -3.67
CA GLY A 175 -2.93 18.88 -2.79
C GLY A 175 -4.32 19.45 -2.54
N THR A 176 -5.19 19.36 -3.55
CA THR A 176 -6.60 19.76 -3.51
C THR A 176 -7.46 18.69 -4.15
N LEU A 177 -8.65 18.47 -3.61
CA LEU A 177 -9.59 17.55 -4.23
C LEU A 177 -10.26 18.21 -5.43
N PRO A 178 -10.38 17.50 -6.57
CA PRO A 178 -11.05 18.04 -7.76
C PRO A 178 -12.53 18.31 -7.48
N GLU A 179 -13.11 19.27 -8.18
CA GLU A 179 -14.55 19.56 -8.09
C GLU A 179 -15.39 18.37 -8.51
N HIS A 180 -14.95 17.67 -9.54
CA HIS A 180 -15.59 16.46 -10.04
C HIS A 180 -14.57 15.34 -10.12
N LEU A 181 -14.93 14.19 -9.58
CA LEU A 181 -14.17 12.96 -9.66
C LEU A 181 -15.01 11.93 -10.43
N LEU A 182 -14.55 11.57 -11.62
CA LEU A 182 -15.13 10.45 -12.38
C LEU A 182 -14.39 9.18 -11.98
N ILE A 183 -15.12 8.19 -11.47
CA ILE A 183 -14.57 6.90 -11.05
C ILE A 183 -14.97 5.85 -12.08
N ILE A 184 -13.97 5.22 -12.69
CA ILE A 184 -14.18 4.10 -13.61
C ILE A 184 -14.04 2.80 -12.84
N GLY A 185 -15.14 2.02 -12.80
CA GLY A 185 -15.23 0.78 -12.05
C GLY A 185 -15.90 0.94 -10.68
N GLY A 186 -16.71 -0.07 -10.32
CA GLY A 186 -17.49 -0.16 -9.07
C GLY A 186 -16.85 -1.06 -8.00
N GLY A 187 -15.55 -1.35 -8.11
CA GLY A 187 -14.83 -2.14 -7.12
C GLY A 187 -14.62 -1.39 -5.80
N TYR A 188 -14.19 -2.12 -4.75
CA TYR A 188 -14.03 -1.57 -3.41
C TYR A 188 -13.11 -0.34 -3.35
N ILE A 189 -12.04 -0.28 -4.16
CA ILE A 189 -11.13 0.87 -4.23
C ILE A 189 -11.89 2.13 -4.73
N GLY A 190 -12.66 2.00 -5.82
CA GLY A 190 -13.45 3.11 -6.35
C GLY A 190 -14.49 3.62 -5.35
N LEU A 191 -15.16 2.71 -4.64
CA LEU A 191 -16.14 3.06 -3.61
C LEU A 191 -15.48 3.79 -2.43
N GLU A 192 -14.30 3.36 -1.98
CA GLU A 192 -13.55 4.01 -0.91
C GLU A 192 -13.12 5.43 -1.30
N PHE A 193 -12.55 5.61 -2.48
CA PHE A 193 -12.16 6.95 -2.95
C PHE A 193 -13.35 7.86 -3.24
N GLY A 194 -14.48 7.30 -3.67
CA GLY A 194 -15.75 8.05 -3.76
C GLY A 194 -16.17 8.65 -2.42
N GLN A 195 -15.89 7.98 -1.30
CA GLN A 195 -16.20 8.45 0.05
C GLN A 195 -15.23 9.54 0.58
N ILE A 196 -14.15 9.86 -0.12
CA ILE A 196 -13.23 10.94 0.25
C ILE A 196 -13.81 12.31 -0.10
N SER A 197 -14.84 12.38 -0.93
CA SER A 197 -15.51 13.64 -1.31
C SER A 197 -15.89 14.55 -0.12
N PRO A 198 -16.28 14.06 1.08
CA PRO A 198 -16.52 14.91 2.25
C PRO A 198 -15.31 15.72 2.74
N LEU A 199 -14.09 15.40 2.31
CA LEU A 199 -12.90 16.21 2.62
C LEU A 199 -12.87 17.54 1.84
N ARG A 200 -13.77 17.74 0.88
CA ARG A 200 -13.89 19.01 0.13
C ARG A 200 -14.45 20.11 1.02
N GLN A 201 -14.02 21.35 0.74
CA GLN A 201 -14.55 22.53 1.42
C GLN A 201 -16.06 22.71 1.16
N PRO A 202 -16.84 23.25 2.11
CA PRO A 202 -18.22 23.63 1.88
C PRO A 202 -18.33 24.71 0.79
N GLY A 203 -19.36 24.64 -0.05
CA GLY A 203 -19.62 25.63 -1.11
C GLY A 203 -19.48 25.10 -2.54
N TYR A 204 -18.88 23.94 -2.75
CA TYR A 204 -18.87 23.26 -4.04
C TYR A 204 -20.07 22.31 -4.16
N ASN A 205 -20.87 22.50 -5.22
CA ASN A 205 -22.05 21.66 -5.49
C ASN A 205 -21.66 20.20 -5.64
N HIS A 206 -22.34 19.33 -4.90
CA HIS A 206 -22.13 17.88 -4.90
C HIS A 206 -22.64 17.24 -6.19
N SER A 207 -21.82 17.17 -7.21
CA SER A 207 -22.09 16.28 -8.34
C SER A 207 -20.87 15.37 -8.58
N ALA A 208 -20.57 14.49 -7.62
CA ALA A 208 -19.80 13.32 -7.95
C ALA A 208 -20.69 12.41 -8.80
N LYS A 209 -20.67 12.56 -10.11
CA LYS A 209 -21.24 11.58 -11.04
C LYS A 209 -20.30 10.40 -11.05
N SER A 210 -20.53 9.44 -10.19
CA SER A 210 -19.93 8.12 -10.31
C SER A 210 -20.64 7.40 -11.46
N ALA A 211 -20.02 7.33 -12.61
CA ALA A 211 -20.43 6.37 -13.63
C ALA A 211 -19.92 5.00 -13.16
N LEU A 212 -20.79 4.20 -12.56
CA LEU A 212 -20.55 2.78 -12.31
C LEU A 212 -20.59 2.07 -13.67
N ILE A 213 -19.45 1.92 -14.31
CA ILE A 213 -19.31 1.02 -15.46
C ILE A 213 -19.04 -0.35 -14.86
N ASN A 214 -20.06 -1.17 -14.87
CA ASN A 214 -19.98 -2.58 -14.49
C ASN A 214 -19.39 -3.35 -15.69
N GLU A 215 -18.08 -3.50 -15.74
CA GLU A 215 -17.48 -4.46 -16.66
C GLU A 215 -17.73 -5.88 -16.11
N ARG A 216 -18.81 -6.49 -16.58
CA ARG A 216 -18.90 -7.94 -16.67
C ARG A 216 -18.21 -8.34 -17.96
N GLY A 217 -17.00 -8.84 -17.84
CA GLY A 217 -16.22 -9.48 -18.85
C GLY A 217 -15.29 -10.46 -18.18
#